data_c74a6068ab0cdfacac2efc02f65a6ac3
#
_entry.id   c74a6068ab0cdfacac2efc02f65a6ac3
#
_cell.length_a   1.000
_cell.length_b   1.000
_cell.length_c   1.000
_cell.angle_alpha   90.00
_cell.angle_beta   90.00
_cell.angle_gamma   90.00
#
_symmetry.space_group_name_H-M   'P 1'
#
loop_
_entity.id
_entity.type
_entity.pdbx_description
1 polymer ?
#
loop_
_entity_poly.entity_id
_entity_poly.type
_entity_poly.pdbx_seq_one_letter_code
_entity_poly.pdbx_strand_id
1 'polypeptide(L)'
;RMHNGLDLKVNIGDTIVSAFDGKVRIVKYERRGYGKYVVIRHDNGLETIYGHLSKQLVEENQLVKAGEPIGLGGNTGRSTGSHLHFETRFLGIAINPIYMFDFPKQDIVADTYTFRKTKGVKRAGSHDTQVADGTIRYHKVKSGDTLSRIAKLRGVSVSTLCKLNRIKPTTTLRIGQVLRCS
;
A
#
# COMPACT_ATOMS: atom_id res chain seq x y z
N ARG A 1 9.56 -11.97 -17.85
CA ARG A 1 8.40 -11.81 -16.98
C ARG A 1 8.39 -10.39 -16.45
N MET A 2 7.28 -9.68 -16.53
CA MET A 2 7.19 -8.32 -16.05
C MET A 2 7.37 -8.32 -14.52
N HIS A 3 8.32 -7.54 -14.00
CA HIS A 3 8.54 -7.34 -12.57
C HIS A 3 7.50 -6.34 -12.08
N ASN A 4 6.63 -6.76 -11.17
CA ASN A 4 5.47 -5.94 -10.76
C ASN A 4 5.75 -5.06 -9.54
N GLY A 5 6.96 -5.09 -9.01
CA GLY A 5 7.37 -4.39 -7.80
C GLY A 5 8.77 -3.81 -7.88
N LEU A 6 9.32 -3.50 -6.73
CA LEU A 6 10.68 -3.02 -6.53
C LEU A 6 11.39 -3.96 -5.55
N ASP A 7 12.64 -4.29 -5.86
CA ASP A 7 13.49 -5.08 -4.96
C ASP A 7 14.38 -4.13 -4.15
N LEU A 8 14.19 -4.14 -2.85
CA LEU A 8 14.92 -3.33 -1.88
C LEU A 8 15.96 -4.20 -1.18
N LYS A 9 17.21 -3.76 -1.18
CA LYS A 9 18.28 -4.46 -0.46
C LYS A 9 18.01 -4.44 1.03
N VAL A 10 17.91 -5.62 1.65
CA VAL A 10 17.78 -5.81 3.09
C VAL A 10 18.62 -7.00 3.52
N ASN A 11 19.05 -7.04 4.77
CA ASN A 11 19.71 -8.22 5.34
C ASN A 11 18.67 -9.21 5.86
N ILE A 12 19.06 -10.47 5.98
CA ILE A 12 18.23 -11.48 6.66
C ILE A 12 18.08 -11.05 8.12
N GLY A 13 16.82 -10.93 8.58
CA GLY A 13 16.51 -10.52 9.94
C GLY A 13 16.23 -9.03 10.12
N ASP A 14 16.51 -8.18 9.12
CA ASP A 14 16.13 -6.75 9.16
C ASP A 14 14.62 -6.63 9.35
N THR A 15 14.20 -5.72 10.20
CA THR A 15 12.78 -5.50 10.48
C THR A 15 12.08 -4.85 9.29
N ILE A 16 11.05 -5.50 8.79
CA ILE A 16 10.17 -4.97 7.75
C ILE A 16 8.92 -4.43 8.40
N VAL A 17 8.57 -3.18 8.06
CA VAL A 17 7.46 -2.46 8.65
C VAL A 17 6.35 -2.17 7.63
N SER A 18 5.12 -1.99 8.11
CA SER A 18 4.00 -1.57 7.28
C SER A 18 4.20 -0.15 6.76
N ALA A 19 4.04 0.07 5.45
CA ALA A 19 4.15 1.39 4.84
C ALA A 19 3.05 2.37 5.29
N PHE A 20 1.84 1.85 5.56
CA PHE A 20 0.67 2.63 5.96
C PHE A 20 -0.18 1.86 6.97
N ASP A 21 -1.11 2.55 7.62
CA ASP A 21 -2.17 1.91 8.39
C ASP A 21 -3.00 1.01 7.51
N GLY A 22 -3.38 -0.18 8.02
CA GLY A 22 -4.19 -1.09 7.24
C GLY A 22 -4.58 -2.36 7.97
N LYS A 23 -5.18 -3.27 7.22
CA LYS A 23 -5.54 -4.61 7.68
C LYS A 23 -4.77 -5.66 6.88
N VAL A 24 -4.15 -6.57 7.57
CA VAL A 24 -3.47 -7.72 6.98
C VAL A 24 -4.49 -8.60 6.25
N ARG A 25 -4.33 -8.76 4.94
CA ARG A 25 -5.24 -9.53 4.09
C ARG A 25 -4.75 -10.94 3.83
N ILE A 26 -3.44 -11.11 3.67
CA ILE A 26 -2.83 -12.40 3.33
C ILE A 26 -1.52 -12.56 4.11
N VAL A 27 -1.35 -13.72 4.72
CA VAL A 27 -0.09 -14.19 5.32
C VAL A 27 0.14 -15.61 4.81
N LYS A 28 0.99 -15.78 3.79
CA LYS A 28 1.17 -17.09 3.12
C LYS A 28 2.63 -17.35 2.73
N TYR A 29 2.87 -18.58 2.28
CA TYR A 29 4.12 -19.03 1.69
C TYR A 29 3.89 -19.53 0.27
N GLU A 30 4.63 -18.99 -0.68
CA GLU A 30 4.61 -19.38 -2.09
C GLU A 30 6.01 -19.76 -2.58
N ARG A 31 6.30 -21.06 -2.59
CA ARG A 31 7.65 -21.60 -2.89
C ARG A 31 8.24 -21.11 -4.22
N ARG A 32 7.44 -20.98 -5.27
CA ARG A 32 7.88 -20.60 -6.64
C ARG A 32 7.60 -19.14 -6.99
N GLY A 33 7.29 -18.32 -5.99
CA GLY A 33 6.95 -16.90 -6.13
C GLY A 33 7.51 -16.08 -4.97
N TYR A 34 6.64 -15.41 -4.26
CA TYR A 34 6.96 -14.46 -3.18
C TYR A 34 7.67 -15.04 -1.96
N GLY A 35 7.79 -16.37 -1.82
CA GLY A 35 8.27 -16.98 -0.59
C GLY A 35 7.27 -16.74 0.55
N LYS A 36 7.75 -16.46 1.75
CA LYS A 36 6.92 -15.94 2.84
C LYS A 36 6.58 -14.50 2.52
N TYR A 37 5.30 -14.18 2.48
CA TYR A 37 4.84 -12.84 2.13
C TYR A 37 3.64 -12.40 2.94
N VAL A 38 3.48 -11.09 3.04
CA VAL A 38 2.36 -10.41 3.68
C VAL A 38 1.73 -9.46 2.68
N VAL A 39 0.40 -9.41 2.63
CA VAL A 39 -0.35 -8.40 1.90
C VAL A 39 -1.18 -7.60 2.89
N ILE A 40 -1.03 -6.29 2.85
CA ILE A 40 -1.79 -5.36 3.68
C ILE A 40 -2.71 -4.55 2.77
N ARG A 41 -4.00 -4.52 3.11
CA ARG A 41 -4.98 -3.64 2.49
C ARG A 41 -5.16 -2.40 3.36
N HIS A 42 -4.97 -1.25 2.76
CA HIS A 42 -5.12 0.06 3.39
C HIS A 42 -6.54 0.60 3.19
N ASP A 43 -7.00 1.46 4.09
CA ASP A 43 -8.38 2.00 4.08
C ASP A 43 -8.73 2.75 2.80
N ASN A 44 -7.70 3.21 2.07
CA ASN A 44 -7.83 3.88 0.79
C ASN A 44 -7.99 2.92 -0.42
N GLY A 45 -7.98 1.59 -0.18
CA GLY A 45 -8.07 0.56 -1.21
C GLY A 45 -6.73 0.20 -1.88
N LEU A 46 -5.63 0.85 -1.49
CA LEU A 46 -4.29 0.45 -1.87
C LEU A 46 -3.93 -0.88 -1.18
N GLU A 47 -3.17 -1.72 -1.84
CA GLU A 47 -2.53 -2.90 -1.23
C GLU A 47 -1.03 -2.78 -1.36
N THR A 48 -0.32 -3.14 -0.28
CA THR A 48 1.12 -3.31 -0.28
C THR A 48 1.46 -4.79 -0.07
N ILE A 49 2.49 -5.27 -0.78
CA ILE A 49 2.95 -6.66 -0.72
C ILE A 49 4.41 -6.65 -0.29
N TYR A 50 4.73 -7.50 0.66
CA TYR A 50 6.06 -7.67 1.24
C TYR A 50 6.48 -9.12 1.06
N GLY A 51 7.37 -9.38 0.09
CA GLY A 51 7.81 -10.72 -0.30
C GLY A 51 9.21 -11.07 0.19
N HIS A 52 9.55 -12.35 0.05
CA HIS A 52 10.83 -12.97 0.38
C HIS A 52 11.23 -12.90 1.86
N LEU A 53 10.24 -12.74 2.76
CA LEU A 53 10.46 -12.65 4.20
C LEU A 53 11.09 -13.94 4.75
N SER A 54 11.95 -13.82 5.76
CA SER A 54 12.41 -14.96 6.56
C SER A 54 11.37 -15.37 7.60
N LYS A 55 10.63 -14.39 8.16
CA LYS A 55 9.56 -14.59 9.15
C LYS A 55 8.44 -13.57 8.94
N GLN A 56 7.20 -14.00 9.10
CA GLN A 56 6.01 -13.16 9.20
C GLN A 56 5.74 -12.93 10.68
N LEU A 57 5.44 -11.69 11.09
CA LEU A 57 5.21 -11.31 12.49
C LEU A 57 3.75 -10.95 12.77
N VAL A 58 2.89 -11.04 11.76
CA VAL A 58 1.48 -10.67 11.81
C VAL A 58 0.61 -11.81 11.30
N GLU A 59 -0.68 -11.77 11.64
CA GLU A 59 -1.69 -12.75 11.23
C GLU A 59 -2.73 -12.13 10.29
N GLU A 60 -3.43 -12.96 9.52
CA GLU A 60 -4.53 -12.49 8.68
C GLU A 60 -5.62 -11.84 9.53
N ASN A 61 -6.16 -10.74 9.02
CA ASN A 61 -7.15 -9.89 9.68
C ASN A 61 -6.62 -8.97 10.80
N GLN A 62 -5.35 -9.05 11.19
CA GLN A 62 -4.75 -8.12 12.14
C GLN A 62 -4.77 -6.68 11.58
N LEU A 63 -5.05 -5.72 12.44
CA LEU A 63 -4.88 -4.29 12.15
C LEU A 63 -3.45 -3.88 12.47
N VAL A 64 -2.82 -3.19 11.53
CA VAL A 64 -1.45 -2.70 11.68
C VAL A 64 -1.37 -1.19 11.42
N LYS A 65 -0.38 -0.56 12.03
CA LYS A 65 -0.08 0.85 11.86
C LYS A 65 1.09 1.06 10.90
N ALA A 66 1.15 2.25 10.30
CA ALA A 66 2.35 2.67 9.59
C ALA A 66 3.57 2.59 10.54
N GLY A 67 4.66 1.96 10.07
CA GLY A 67 5.86 1.72 10.87
C GLY A 67 5.78 0.53 11.84
N GLU A 68 4.65 -0.18 11.93
CA GLU A 68 4.53 -1.38 12.77
C GLU A 68 5.27 -2.56 12.13
N PRO A 69 6.08 -3.33 12.90
CA PRO A 69 6.77 -4.53 12.42
C PRO A 69 5.78 -5.59 11.91
N ILE A 70 5.99 -6.07 10.68
CA ILE A 70 5.12 -7.06 10.02
C ILE A 70 5.87 -8.32 9.57
N GLY A 71 7.20 -8.26 9.54
CA GLY A 71 8.02 -9.39 9.13
C GLY A 71 9.50 -9.10 9.28
N LEU A 72 10.31 -10.09 8.95
CA LEU A 72 11.77 -9.99 8.91
C LEU A 72 12.26 -10.23 7.48
N GLY A 73 13.23 -9.45 7.05
CA GLY A 73 13.92 -9.60 5.78
C GLY A 73 14.47 -11.00 5.58
N GLY A 74 14.50 -11.46 4.34
CA GLY A 74 14.90 -12.83 4.05
C GLY A 74 15.27 -13.08 2.60
N ASN A 75 15.27 -14.37 2.24
CA ASN A 75 15.59 -14.87 0.91
C ASN A 75 14.74 -16.10 0.59
N THR A 76 13.46 -16.09 0.93
CA THR A 76 12.56 -17.23 0.72
C THR A 76 11.84 -17.18 -0.63
N GLY A 77 11.35 -18.31 -1.11
CA GLY A 77 10.66 -18.41 -2.41
C GLY A 77 11.61 -18.35 -3.59
N ARG A 78 11.19 -17.68 -4.67
CA ARG A 78 12.01 -17.50 -5.87
C ARG A 78 12.87 -16.24 -5.73
N SER A 79 13.95 -16.33 -4.99
CA SER A 79 14.88 -15.25 -4.76
C SER A 79 16.33 -15.74 -4.94
N THR A 80 17.21 -14.89 -5.46
CA THR A 80 18.62 -15.19 -5.71
C THR A 80 19.56 -14.56 -4.68
N GLY A 81 19.01 -13.78 -3.75
CA GLY A 81 19.77 -13.11 -2.68
C GLY A 81 18.83 -12.39 -1.73
N SER A 82 19.31 -11.97 -0.55
CA SER A 82 18.48 -11.30 0.44
C SER A 82 18.00 -9.94 -0.07
N HIS A 83 16.68 -9.80 -0.19
CA HIS A 83 16.01 -8.55 -0.56
C HIS A 83 14.55 -8.57 -0.13
N LEU A 84 13.95 -7.40 0.01
CA LEU A 84 12.52 -7.25 0.13
C LEU A 84 11.92 -6.99 -1.26
N HIS A 85 11.08 -7.89 -1.74
CA HIS A 85 10.23 -7.62 -2.88
C HIS A 85 9.02 -6.81 -2.42
N PHE A 86 8.93 -5.55 -2.82
CA PHE A 86 7.89 -4.62 -2.43
C PHE A 86 7.01 -4.25 -3.60
N GLU A 87 5.69 -4.46 -3.48
CA GLU A 87 4.72 -4.03 -4.48
C GLU A 87 3.68 -3.09 -3.91
N THR A 88 3.18 -2.22 -4.77
CA THR A 88 1.96 -1.46 -4.54
C THR A 88 0.92 -1.84 -5.59
N ARG A 89 -0.32 -2.07 -5.18
CA ARG A 89 -1.43 -2.41 -6.06
C ARG A 89 -2.66 -1.60 -5.72
N PHE A 90 -3.40 -1.23 -6.75
CA PHE A 90 -4.72 -0.66 -6.60
C PHE A 90 -5.71 -1.42 -7.48
N LEU A 91 -6.79 -1.94 -6.89
CA LEU A 91 -7.76 -2.81 -7.58
C LEU A 91 -7.10 -3.98 -8.34
N GLY A 92 -6.05 -4.57 -7.75
CA GLY A 92 -5.29 -5.66 -8.34
C GLY A 92 -4.29 -5.24 -9.44
N ILE A 93 -4.25 -3.97 -9.81
CA ILE A 93 -3.32 -3.43 -10.80
C ILE A 93 -2.04 -2.99 -10.09
N ALA A 94 -0.90 -3.54 -10.52
CA ALA A 94 0.41 -3.13 -9.99
C ALA A 94 0.73 -1.67 -10.37
N ILE A 95 1.21 -0.92 -9.39
CA ILE A 95 1.72 0.44 -9.54
C ILE A 95 3.20 0.38 -9.21
N ASN A 96 4.05 1.04 -9.99
CA ASN A 96 5.47 1.10 -9.66
C ASN A 96 5.66 1.89 -8.35
N PRO A 97 6.25 1.26 -7.29
CA PRO A 97 6.40 1.91 -5.99
C PRO A 97 7.17 3.23 -6.02
N ILE A 98 8.10 3.42 -6.97
CA ILE A 98 8.88 4.66 -7.10
C ILE A 98 8.01 5.91 -7.38
N TYR A 99 6.79 5.73 -7.89
CA TYR A 99 5.87 6.84 -8.09
C TYR A 99 5.18 7.31 -6.80
N MET A 100 5.26 6.50 -5.76
CA MET A 100 4.61 6.75 -4.47
C MET A 100 5.61 6.99 -3.33
N PHE A 101 6.81 6.38 -3.41
CA PHE A 101 7.80 6.37 -2.34
C PHE A 101 9.15 6.94 -2.79
N ASP A 102 9.71 7.82 -1.98
CA ASP A 102 11.10 8.27 -2.02
C ASP A 102 11.89 7.41 -1.02
N PHE A 103 12.40 6.26 -1.48
CA PHE A 103 13.10 5.31 -0.61
C PHE A 103 14.35 5.88 0.06
N PRO A 104 15.19 6.70 -0.61
CA PRO A 104 16.32 7.37 0.04
C PRO A 104 15.92 8.28 1.19
N LYS A 105 14.80 8.99 1.08
CA LYS A 105 14.29 9.89 2.12
C LYS A 105 13.35 9.20 3.11
N GLN A 106 13.01 7.92 2.87
CA GLN A 106 12.05 7.16 3.67
C GLN A 106 10.71 7.89 3.83
N ASP A 107 10.24 8.51 2.75
CA ASP A 107 9.00 9.28 2.71
C ASP A 107 8.22 9.01 1.41
N ILE A 108 7.05 9.63 1.28
CA ILE A 108 6.28 9.59 0.02
C ILE A 108 6.75 10.70 -0.92
N VAL A 109 6.70 10.41 -2.23
CA VAL A 109 7.11 11.37 -3.29
C VAL A 109 6.23 12.61 -3.29
N ALA A 110 4.91 12.43 -3.05
CA ALA A 110 3.94 13.51 -3.05
C ALA A 110 2.74 13.18 -2.15
N ASP A 111 2.06 14.23 -1.66
CA ASP A 111 0.86 14.08 -0.81
C ASP A 111 -0.33 13.42 -1.55
N THR A 112 -0.27 13.35 -2.88
CA THR A 112 -1.31 12.77 -3.71
C THR A 112 -0.72 11.97 -4.85
N TYR A 113 -1.33 10.83 -5.14
CA TYR A 113 -1.08 10.04 -6.33
C TYR A 113 -2.37 9.90 -7.13
N THR A 114 -2.31 10.24 -8.42
CA THR A 114 -3.44 10.08 -9.34
C THR A 114 -3.29 8.76 -10.09
N PHE A 115 -4.12 7.78 -9.74
CA PHE A 115 -4.19 6.53 -10.48
C PHE A 115 -5.11 6.70 -11.70
N ARG A 116 -4.56 6.43 -12.89
CA ARG A 116 -5.33 6.35 -14.14
C ARG A 116 -5.20 4.96 -14.70
N LYS A 117 -6.31 4.25 -14.85
CA LYS A 117 -6.33 2.99 -15.59
C LYS A 117 -6.21 3.34 -17.08
N THR A 118 -5.04 3.11 -17.67
CA THR A 118 -4.90 3.14 -19.13
C THR A 118 -5.71 1.97 -19.69
N LYS A 119 -6.53 2.21 -20.70
CA LYS A 119 -7.19 1.15 -21.51
C LYS A 119 -6.09 0.37 -22.22
N GLY A 120 -5.51 -0.61 -21.54
CA GLY A 120 -4.45 -1.47 -22.08
C GLY A 120 -5.04 -2.46 -23.05
N VAL A 121 -4.25 -2.82 -24.05
CA VAL A 121 -4.45 -3.90 -24.99
C VAL A 121 -5.10 -5.11 -24.31
N LYS A 122 -6.25 -5.55 -24.83
CA LYS A 122 -6.97 -6.74 -24.36
C LYS A 122 -6.02 -7.94 -24.35
N ARG A 123 -5.68 -8.43 -23.17
CA ARG A 123 -5.16 -9.80 -23.02
C ARG A 123 -6.37 -10.73 -23.07
N ALA A 124 -6.37 -11.66 -24.01
CA ALA A 124 -7.36 -12.73 -24.07
C ALA A 124 -7.39 -13.46 -22.71
N GLY A 125 -8.55 -13.46 -22.04
CA GLY A 125 -8.82 -14.28 -20.85
C GLY A 125 -9.04 -13.58 -19.50
N SER A 126 -9.18 -12.25 -19.41
CA SER A 126 -9.59 -11.63 -18.16
C SER A 126 -11.04 -11.16 -18.23
N HIS A 127 -11.86 -11.60 -17.26
CA HIS A 127 -13.21 -11.10 -17.05
C HIS A 127 -13.20 -9.57 -16.92
N ASP A 128 -13.99 -8.93 -17.75
CA ASP A 128 -14.16 -7.49 -17.87
C ASP A 128 -14.91 -6.98 -16.63
N THR A 129 -14.16 -6.51 -15.62
CA THR A 129 -14.76 -5.70 -14.58
C THR A 129 -14.71 -4.26 -15.06
N GLN A 130 -15.85 -3.71 -15.45
CA GLN A 130 -15.99 -2.29 -15.76
C GLN A 130 -15.59 -1.49 -14.53
N VAL A 131 -14.46 -0.80 -14.61
CA VAL A 131 -14.03 0.14 -13.58
C VAL A 131 -14.32 1.53 -14.09
N ALA A 132 -15.13 2.26 -13.32
CA ALA A 132 -15.39 3.67 -13.57
C ALA A 132 -14.07 4.44 -13.69
N ASP A 133 -14.00 5.36 -14.66
CA ASP A 133 -12.87 6.27 -14.90
C ASP A 133 -12.75 7.24 -13.70
N GLY A 134 -12.05 6.79 -12.65
CA GLY A 134 -11.92 7.50 -11.38
C GLY A 134 -10.46 7.85 -11.08
N THR A 135 -10.15 9.12 -11.14
CA THR A 135 -8.91 9.65 -10.57
C THR A 135 -8.96 9.54 -9.05
N ILE A 136 -8.11 8.69 -8.45
CA ILE A 136 -8.06 8.54 -7.00
C ILE A 136 -6.94 9.41 -6.45
N ARG A 137 -7.29 10.25 -5.48
CA ARG A 137 -6.36 11.18 -4.83
C ARG A 137 -6.21 10.79 -3.36
N TYR A 138 -4.99 10.91 -2.87
CA TYR A 138 -4.64 10.66 -1.47
C TYR A 138 -4.08 11.91 -0.81
N HIS A 139 -4.12 11.94 0.52
CA HIS A 139 -3.53 12.99 1.35
C HIS A 139 -2.84 12.36 2.55
N LYS A 140 -1.54 12.62 2.73
CA LYS A 140 -0.79 12.27 3.93
C LYS A 140 -1.01 13.35 4.97
N VAL A 141 -1.51 12.97 6.13
CA VAL A 141 -1.80 13.87 7.24
C VAL A 141 -0.49 14.47 7.78
N LYS A 142 -0.45 15.79 7.86
CA LYS A 142 0.66 16.58 8.41
C LYS A 142 0.28 17.18 9.78
N SER A 143 1.26 17.69 10.49
CA SER A 143 1.00 18.43 11.72
C SER A 143 0.05 19.61 11.47
N GLY A 144 -0.98 19.75 12.31
CA GLY A 144 -2.01 20.77 12.18
C GLY A 144 -3.12 20.47 11.17
N ASP A 145 -3.12 19.29 10.53
CA ASP A 145 -4.23 18.86 9.67
C ASP A 145 -5.44 18.46 10.50
N THR A 146 -6.61 18.84 9.97
CA THR A 146 -7.94 18.39 10.45
C THR A 146 -8.74 17.85 9.29
N LEU A 147 -9.74 17.03 9.57
CA LEU A 147 -10.65 16.52 8.52
C LEU A 147 -11.27 17.64 7.69
N SER A 148 -11.66 18.75 8.34
CA SER A 148 -12.24 19.91 7.67
C SER A 148 -11.23 20.62 6.76
N ARG A 149 -9.98 20.78 7.22
CA ARG A 149 -8.91 21.41 6.44
C ARG A 149 -8.55 20.56 5.22
N ILE A 150 -8.40 19.25 5.42
CA ILE A 150 -8.09 18.30 4.34
C ILE A 150 -9.23 18.26 3.33
N ALA A 151 -10.48 18.16 3.79
CA ALA A 151 -11.65 18.16 2.92
C ALA A 151 -11.72 19.43 2.05
N LYS A 152 -11.54 20.61 2.64
CA LYS A 152 -11.47 21.89 1.93
C LYS A 152 -10.32 21.92 0.91
N LEU A 153 -9.12 21.51 1.32
CA LEU A 153 -7.93 21.47 0.45
C LEU A 153 -8.11 20.54 -0.76
N ARG A 154 -8.84 19.44 -0.57
CA ARG A 154 -9.05 18.41 -1.61
C ARG A 154 -10.37 18.57 -2.38
N GLY A 155 -11.17 19.58 -2.07
CA GLY A 155 -12.42 19.87 -2.77
C GLY A 155 -13.52 18.82 -2.51
N VAL A 156 -13.50 18.16 -1.35
CA VAL A 156 -14.49 17.15 -0.94
C VAL A 156 -15.18 17.56 0.35
N SER A 157 -16.35 16.97 0.65
CA SER A 157 -16.98 17.16 1.96
C SER A 157 -16.31 16.32 3.05
N VAL A 158 -16.38 16.75 4.31
CA VAL A 158 -15.92 15.97 5.46
C VAL A 158 -16.64 14.62 5.50
N SER A 159 -17.94 14.60 5.18
CA SER A 159 -18.74 13.36 5.12
C SER A 159 -18.19 12.39 4.05
N THR A 160 -17.86 12.90 2.86
CA THR A 160 -17.25 12.11 1.79
C THR A 160 -15.90 11.57 2.21
N LEU A 161 -15.03 12.43 2.77
CA LEU A 161 -13.72 12.03 3.26
C LEU A 161 -13.82 10.92 4.32
N CYS A 162 -14.75 11.05 5.27
CA CYS A 162 -14.99 10.04 6.28
C CYS A 162 -15.51 8.71 5.70
N LYS A 163 -16.44 8.76 4.74
CA LYS A 163 -16.97 7.56 4.07
C LYS A 163 -15.87 6.83 3.29
N LEU A 164 -15.05 7.56 2.51
CA LEU A 164 -13.97 6.98 1.72
C LEU A 164 -12.93 6.26 2.58
N ASN A 165 -12.72 6.72 3.82
CA ASN A 165 -11.70 6.20 4.73
C ASN A 165 -12.28 5.38 5.89
N ARG A 166 -13.59 5.15 5.93
CA ARG A 166 -14.30 4.39 6.99
C ARG A 166 -13.98 4.90 8.40
N ILE A 167 -13.87 6.23 8.53
CA ILE A 167 -13.61 6.92 9.79
C ILE A 167 -14.80 7.79 10.19
N LYS A 168 -14.89 8.12 11.48
CA LYS A 168 -15.92 9.03 12.01
C LYS A 168 -15.46 10.49 11.92
N PRO A 169 -16.36 11.49 11.85
CA PRO A 169 -15.97 12.91 11.89
C PRO A 169 -15.19 13.31 13.14
N THR A 170 -15.35 12.54 14.23
CA THR A 170 -14.65 12.73 15.51
C THR A 170 -13.31 11.98 15.60
N THR A 171 -12.91 11.27 14.55
CA THR A 171 -11.65 10.49 14.55
C THR A 171 -10.45 11.43 14.63
N THR A 172 -9.58 11.20 15.60
CA THR A 172 -8.27 11.89 15.67
C THR A 172 -7.37 11.38 14.57
N LEU A 173 -6.89 12.28 13.72
CA LEU A 173 -5.93 11.99 12.67
C LEU A 173 -4.52 11.87 13.26
N ARG A 174 -3.73 10.95 12.69
CA ARG A 174 -2.32 10.79 13.06
C ARG A 174 -1.44 11.35 11.97
N ILE A 175 -0.36 12.01 12.33
CA ILE A 175 0.68 12.46 11.38
C ILE A 175 1.20 11.23 10.64
N GLY A 176 1.30 11.33 9.31
CA GLY A 176 1.70 10.23 8.44
C GLY A 176 0.54 9.34 7.97
N GLN A 177 -0.65 9.41 8.56
CA GLN A 177 -1.84 8.70 8.09
C GLN A 177 -2.18 9.14 6.66
N VAL A 178 -2.51 8.17 5.78
CA VAL A 178 -2.90 8.46 4.41
C VAL A 178 -4.41 8.32 4.25
N LEU A 179 -5.05 9.40 3.80
CA LEU A 179 -6.48 9.48 3.57
C LEU A 179 -6.79 9.49 2.07
N ARG A 180 -7.76 8.68 1.66
CA ARG A 180 -8.35 8.74 0.33
C ARG A 180 -9.26 9.96 0.22
N CYS A 181 -9.12 10.76 -0.86
CA CYS A 181 -9.84 12.01 -1.06
C CYS A 181 -10.78 11.99 -2.28
N SER A 182 -10.76 10.96 -3.09
CA SER A 182 -11.68 10.75 -4.21
C SER A 182 -11.82 9.29 -4.59
#